data_dab3d9cbebaa0be19c9588687b53b13b
#
_entry.id   dab3d9cbebaa0be19c9588687b53b13b
#
_cell.length_a   1.000
_cell.length_b   1.000
_cell.length_c   1.000
_cell.angle_alpha   90.00
_cell.angle_beta   90.00
_cell.angle_gamma   90.00
#
_symmetry.space_group_name_H-M   'P 1'
#
loop_
_entity.id
_entity.type
_entity.pdbx_description
1 polymer ?
#
loop_
_entity_poly.entity_id
_entity_poly.type
_entity_poly.pdbx_seq_one_letter_code
_entity_poly.pdbx_strand_id
1 'polypeptide(L)'
;CSSDLTIKVSPHGAELCSILHDGKEYLWQADPAFWKRHSPVLFPIVGSVWENEYRHEGVSYALTQHGFARDMDFELMLELEDEVRYRLVDSEETRKKYPFPFCLEIGYRIEGKKIEVLWKVINTGTREMHFQIGAHPAFYYPDYDAETTDRGYFGFDKTEGLYYILISEKGCAAPDKEYLLELTGGLLPLNIHSFDKDALILENSQVKEVTLYNKEKKPYLSLYFDTPVVGLWSPPAKNAPFVCIEPWYGRCDRAHYKDEYKDKDWMQHLAPGEVFNGGYTIDIR
;
A
#
# COMPACT_ATOMS: atom_id res chain seq x y z
N CYS A 1 25.85 6.40 17.37
CA CYS A 1 25.99 5.32 16.40
C CYS A 1 25.19 5.71 15.18
N SER A 2 25.86 5.96 14.06
CA SER A 2 25.20 6.08 12.75
C SER A 2 24.46 4.77 12.51
N SER A 3 23.17 4.80 12.28
CA SER A 3 22.48 3.62 11.75
C SER A 3 22.91 3.48 10.30
N ASP A 4 23.44 2.30 9.91
CA ASP A 4 23.83 2.03 8.52
C ASP A 4 22.59 1.84 7.62
N LEU A 5 21.45 2.45 7.98
CA LEU A 5 20.20 2.44 7.23
C LEU A 5 20.19 3.60 6.23
N THR A 6 20.03 3.27 4.97
CA THR A 6 19.92 4.23 3.86
C THR A 6 18.68 3.90 3.02
N ILE A 7 17.96 4.93 2.60
CA ILE A 7 16.85 4.80 1.65
C ILE A 7 17.15 5.57 0.36
N LYS A 8 16.52 5.14 -0.74
CA LYS A 8 16.45 5.91 -1.98
C LYS A 8 15.00 6.14 -2.35
N VAL A 9 14.69 7.39 -2.69
CA VAL A 9 13.34 7.80 -3.11
C VAL A 9 13.42 8.45 -4.48
N SER A 10 12.57 8.01 -5.40
CA SER A 10 12.43 8.62 -6.72
C SER A 10 11.43 9.77 -6.66
N PRO A 11 11.67 10.92 -7.32
CA PRO A 11 10.65 11.95 -7.49
C PRO A 11 9.46 11.46 -8.34
N HIS A 12 9.67 10.48 -9.22
CA HIS A 12 8.60 9.82 -9.96
C HIS A 12 7.78 8.94 -9.01
N GLY A 13 6.52 9.30 -8.78
CA GLY A 13 5.64 8.65 -7.81
C GLY A 13 5.96 8.96 -6.34
N ALA A 14 6.96 9.78 -6.04
CA ALA A 14 7.59 9.89 -4.73
C ALA A 14 7.88 8.49 -4.15
N GLU A 15 8.31 7.57 -5.00
CA GLU A 15 8.38 6.13 -4.71
C GLU A 15 9.64 5.78 -3.92
N LEU A 16 9.49 5.08 -2.80
CA LEU A 16 10.59 4.45 -2.10
C LEU A 16 11.14 3.30 -2.95
N CYS A 17 12.41 3.39 -3.36
CA CYS A 17 13.03 2.47 -4.32
C CYS A 17 14.11 1.56 -3.72
N SER A 18 14.61 1.86 -2.52
CA SER A 18 15.64 1.05 -1.85
C SER A 18 15.58 1.25 -0.34
N ILE A 19 15.80 0.18 0.40
CA ILE A 19 16.02 0.16 1.85
C ILE A 19 17.26 -0.69 2.07
N LEU A 20 18.41 -0.05 2.23
CA LEU A 20 19.67 -0.71 2.46
C LEU A 20 20.08 -0.62 3.94
N HIS A 21 20.29 -1.76 4.60
CA HIS A 21 20.78 -1.83 5.97
C HIS A 21 21.84 -2.92 6.09
N ASP A 22 23.00 -2.58 6.66
CA ASP A 22 24.17 -3.48 6.80
C ASP A 22 24.54 -4.18 5.48
N GLY A 23 24.48 -3.44 4.35
CA GLY A 23 24.80 -3.96 3.02
C GLY A 23 23.74 -4.87 2.40
N LYS A 24 22.59 -5.08 3.06
CA LYS A 24 21.48 -5.89 2.58
C LYS A 24 20.34 -5.01 2.09
N GLU A 25 19.82 -5.30 0.88
CA GLU A 25 18.62 -4.67 0.33
C GLU A 25 17.37 -5.39 0.82
N TYR A 26 16.44 -4.64 1.40
CA TYR A 26 15.17 -5.15 1.92
C TYR A 26 14.00 -4.97 0.96
N LEU A 27 14.08 -3.93 0.11
CA LEU A 27 13.01 -3.60 -0.81
C LEU A 27 13.23 -4.29 -2.16
N TRP A 28 12.16 -4.81 -2.76
CA TRP A 28 12.16 -5.40 -4.09
C TRP A 28 12.68 -4.40 -5.15
N GLN A 29 13.51 -4.87 -6.07
CA GLN A 29 14.22 -4.02 -7.04
C GLN A 29 13.57 -4.00 -8.44
N ALA A 30 12.25 -4.20 -8.50
CA ALA A 30 11.40 -3.93 -9.65
C ALA A 30 11.77 -4.68 -10.96
N ASP A 31 12.28 -5.92 -10.86
CA ASP A 31 12.49 -6.76 -12.06
C ASP A 31 11.15 -6.99 -12.78
N PRO A 32 11.01 -6.55 -14.04
CA PRO A 32 9.77 -6.64 -14.80
C PRO A 32 9.31 -8.08 -15.09
N ALA A 33 10.18 -9.08 -14.92
CA ALA A 33 9.81 -10.50 -15.01
C ALA A 33 8.75 -10.88 -13.96
N PHE A 34 8.81 -10.24 -12.79
CA PHE A 34 7.85 -10.44 -11.71
C PHE A 34 6.90 -9.25 -11.58
N TRP A 35 7.44 -8.08 -11.20
CA TRP A 35 6.65 -6.85 -10.99
C TRP A 35 7.55 -5.62 -11.08
N LYS A 36 7.21 -4.67 -11.95
CA LYS A 36 8.03 -3.52 -12.37
C LYS A 36 8.00 -2.30 -11.44
N ARG A 37 7.55 -2.44 -10.19
CA ARG A 37 7.49 -1.35 -9.19
C ARG A 37 8.15 -1.80 -7.89
N HIS A 38 8.49 -0.84 -7.01
CA HIS A 38 9.12 -1.09 -5.72
C HIS A 38 8.12 -0.93 -4.56
N SER A 39 7.58 0.28 -4.41
CA SER A 39 6.68 0.69 -3.32
C SER A 39 5.79 1.86 -3.75
N PRO A 40 4.93 1.69 -4.76
CA PRO A 40 4.15 2.80 -5.29
C PRO A 40 3.15 3.33 -4.27
N VAL A 41 2.95 4.66 -4.28
CA VAL A 41 1.83 5.30 -3.59
C VAL A 41 0.54 5.09 -4.38
N LEU A 42 -0.56 4.82 -3.68
CA LEU A 42 -1.89 4.59 -4.25
C LEU A 42 -2.74 5.83 -3.96
N PHE A 43 -3.07 6.61 -5.00
CA PHE A 43 -3.89 7.82 -4.88
C PHE A 43 -4.43 8.24 -6.27
N PRO A 44 -5.68 8.70 -6.39
CA PRO A 44 -6.67 8.94 -5.35
C PRO A 44 -7.58 7.74 -5.04
N ILE A 45 -7.26 6.55 -5.55
CA ILE A 45 -7.93 5.29 -5.22
C ILE A 45 -6.95 4.19 -4.86
N VAL A 46 -7.40 3.24 -4.04
CA VAL A 46 -6.75 1.97 -3.75
C VAL A 46 -7.44 0.87 -4.54
N GLY A 47 -6.67 0.05 -5.26
CA GLY A 47 -7.24 -0.99 -6.12
C GLY A 47 -7.96 -0.42 -7.35
N SER A 48 -8.91 -1.17 -7.88
CA SER A 48 -9.69 -0.80 -9.06
C SER A 48 -11.05 -0.21 -8.68
N VAL A 49 -11.55 0.72 -9.47
CA VAL A 49 -12.98 1.02 -9.57
C VAL A 49 -13.61 0.10 -10.60
N TRP A 50 -14.92 -0.22 -10.44
CA TRP A 50 -15.62 -1.14 -11.33
C TRP A 50 -15.55 -0.67 -12.78
N GLU A 51 -15.06 -1.52 -13.67
CA GLU A 51 -14.85 -1.23 -15.09
C GLU A 51 -13.92 -0.04 -15.40
N ASN A 52 -13.06 0.34 -14.45
CA ASN A 52 -12.19 1.53 -14.51
C ASN A 52 -12.96 2.85 -14.67
N GLU A 53 -14.21 2.90 -14.21
CA GLU A 53 -15.08 4.06 -14.25
C GLU A 53 -15.76 4.29 -12.90
N TYR A 54 -15.80 5.54 -12.44
CA TYR A 54 -16.56 5.94 -11.26
C TYR A 54 -17.47 7.15 -11.57
N ARG A 55 -18.49 7.35 -10.74
CA ARG A 55 -19.45 8.45 -10.88
C ARG A 55 -19.28 9.46 -9.77
N HIS A 56 -19.31 10.72 -10.15
CA HIS A 56 -19.35 11.84 -9.22
C HIS A 56 -20.28 12.92 -9.75
N GLU A 57 -21.34 13.24 -8.98
CA GLU A 57 -22.36 14.24 -9.34
C GLU A 57 -22.94 14.04 -10.74
N GLY A 58 -23.25 12.81 -11.11
CA GLY A 58 -23.83 12.45 -12.41
C GLY A 58 -22.87 12.45 -13.59
N VAL A 59 -21.58 12.70 -13.36
CA VAL A 59 -20.52 12.62 -14.38
C VAL A 59 -19.70 11.36 -14.17
N SER A 60 -19.39 10.66 -15.27
CA SER A 60 -18.47 9.51 -15.26
C SER A 60 -17.03 9.93 -15.52
N TYR A 61 -16.12 9.37 -14.73
CA TYR A 61 -14.68 9.59 -14.85
C TYR A 61 -13.94 8.26 -14.97
N ALA A 62 -12.97 8.20 -15.87
CA ALA A 62 -12.11 7.04 -16.02
C ALA A 62 -10.93 7.10 -15.07
N LEU A 63 -10.68 6.01 -14.33
CA LEU A 63 -9.56 5.91 -13.42
C LEU A 63 -9.04 4.47 -13.37
N THR A 64 -7.76 4.30 -13.67
CA THR A 64 -7.13 2.97 -13.67
C THR A 64 -6.73 2.54 -12.25
N GLN A 65 -6.48 1.26 -12.08
CA GLN A 65 -6.08 0.64 -10.82
C GLN A 65 -5.01 1.47 -10.07
N HIS A 66 -5.25 1.73 -8.79
CA HIS A 66 -4.40 2.49 -7.88
C HIS A 66 -4.24 3.98 -8.22
N GLY A 67 -5.05 4.51 -9.13
CA GLY A 67 -5.01 5.92 -9.51
C GLY A 67 -3.77 6.31 -10.31
N PHE A 68 -3.42 7.59 -10.26
CA PHE A 68 -2.41 8.19 -11.13
C PHE A 68 -1.15 8.69 -10.42
N ALA A 69 -1.18 8.92 -9.11
CA ALA A 69 -0.07 9.59 -8.42
C ALA A 69 1.27 8.85 -8.59
N ARG A 70 1.25 7.54 -8.60
CA ARG A 70 2.43 6.68 -8.79
C ARG A 70 3.12 6.82 -10.16
N ASP A 71 2.46 7.44 -11.12
CA ASP A 71 2.94 7.64 -12.50
C ASP A 71 3.16 9.13 -12.81
N MET A 72 3.27 9.98 -11.78
CA MET A 72 3.49 11.43 -11.89
C MET A 72 4.78 11.85 -11.20
N ASP A 73 5.40 12.92 -11.71
CA ASP A 73 6.58 13.50 -11.08
C ASP A 73 6.16 14.46 -9.96
N PHE A 74 6.75 14.28 -8.80
CA PHE A 74 6.55 15.11 -7.62
C PHE A 74 7.66 16.14 -7.50
N GLU A 75 7.32 17.31 -6.98
CA GLU A 75 8.27 18.36 -6.64
C GLU A 75 8.95 18.05 -5.30
N LEU A 76 10.27 18.16 -5.24
CA LEU A 76 11.04 18.04 -4.00
C LEU A 76 10.77 19.28 -3.11
N MET A 77 10.30 19.07 -1.88
CA MET A 77 9.97 20.11 -0.92
C MET A 77 10.98 20.25 0.20
N LEU A 78 11.55 19.13 0.63
CA LEU A 78 12.50 19.07 1.73
C LEU A 78 13.48 17.91 1.47
N GLU A 79 14.76 18.17 1.70
CA GLU A 79 15.82 17.14 1.72
C GLU A 79 16.76 17.45 2.88
N LEU A 80 16.74 16.60 3.88
CA LEU A 80 17.63 16.61 5.05
C LEU A 80 18.40 15.28 5.10
N GLU A 81 19.30 15.14 6.04
CA GLU A 81 20.06 13.88 6.24
C GLU A 81 19.14 12.71 6.59
N ASP A 82 18.08 12.95 7.33
CA ASP A 82 17.16 11.94 7.87
C ASP A 82 15.71 12.05 7.34
N GLU A 83 15.39 13.07 6.53
CA GLU A 83 14.03 13.28 6.04
C GLU A 83 14.01 13.84 4.61
N VAL A 84 13.11 13.28 3.78
CA VAL A 84 12.80 13.83 2.45
C VAL A 84 11.28 13.97 2.29
N ARG A 85 10.84 15.04 1.61
CA ARG A 85 9.42 15.28 1.30
C ARG A 85 9.23 15.71 -0.13
N TYR A 86 8.18 15.19 -0.74
CA TYR A 86 7.77 15.47 -2.10
C TYR A 86 6.31 15.94 -2.12
N ARG A 87 5.94 16.73 -3.13
CA ARG A 87 4.61 17.29 -3.32
C ARG A 87 4.11 17.07 -4.73
N LEU A 88 2.84 16.69 -4.85
CA LEU A 88 2.05 16.70 -6.08
C LEU A 88 0.82 17.58 -5.88
N VAL A 89 0.57 18.51 -6.79
CA VAL A 89 -0.67 19.30 -6.82
C VAL A 89 -1.51 18.92 -8.02
N ASP A 90 -2.81 19.18 -7.95
CA ASP A 90 -3.71 18.98 -9.07
C ASP A 90 -3.32 19.82 -10.29
N SER A 91 -3.70 19.33 -11.46
CA SER A 91 -3.46 19.96 -12.77
C SER A 91 -4.70 19.80 -13.65
N GLU A 92 -4.71 20.46 -14.80
CA GLU A 92 -5.79 20.27 -15.78
C GLU A 92 -5.91 18.78 -16.19
N GLU A 93 -4.79 18.06 -16.29
CA GLU A 93 -4.80 16.62 -16.64
C GLU A 93 -5.36 15.76 -15.52
N THR A 94 -4.99 16.01 -14.28
CA THR A 94 -5.54 15.25 -13.14
C THR A 94 -7.02 15.52 -12.97
N ARG A 95 -7.48 16.77 -13.17
CA ARG A 95 -8.88 17.16 -13.04
C ARG A 95 -9.82 16.52 -14.07
N LYS A 96 -9.31 16.10 -15.21
CA LYS A 96 -10.07 15.30 -16.20
C LYS A 96 -10.43 13.90 -15.68
N LYS A 97 -9.63 13.36 -14.77
CA LYS A 97 -9.78 12.01 -14.20
C LYS A 97 -10.30 12.05 -12.76
N TYR A 98 -10.02 13.15 -12.04
CA TYR A 98 -10.32 13.34 -10.63
C TYR A 98 -10.59 14.83 -10.38
N PRO A 99 -11.87 15.25 -10.35
CA PRO A 99 -12.27 16.66 -10.45
C PRO A 99 -12.13 17.44 -9.13
N PHE A 100 -11.15 17.08 -8.32
CA PHE A 100 -10.89 17.73 -7.04
C PHE A 100 -9.53 18.42 -7.06
N PRO A 101 -9.47 19.74 -6.68
CA PRO A 101 -8.21 20.39 -6.38
C PRO A 101 -7.60 19.81 -5.10
N PHE A 102 -6.33 19.40 -5.16
CA PHE A 102 -5.65 18.77 -4.03
C PHE A 102 -4.17 19.18 -3.96
N CYS A 103 -3.60 19.00 -2.77
CA CYS A 103 -2.17 18.90 -2.57
C CYS A 103 -1.86 17.62 -1.83
N LEU A 104 -1.04 16.75 -2.44
CA LEU A 104 -0.56 15.50 -1.87
C LEU A 104 0.92 15.65 -1.52
N GLU A 105 1.27 15.45 -0.25
CA GLU A 105 2.67 15.39 0.19
C GLU A 105 2.99 13.96 0.65
N ILE A 106 4.13 13.43 0.19
CA ILE A 106 4.69 12.15 0.61
C ILE A 106 6.06 12.41 1.22
N GLY A 107 6.26 11.94 2.43
CA GLY A 107 7.53 12.09 3.15
C GLY A 107 8.07 10.78 3.67
N TYR A 108 9.38 10.74 3.85
CA TYR A 108 10.09 9.63 4.46
C TYR A 108 11.06 10.18 5.48
N ARG A 109 11.03 9.64 6.70
CA ARG A 109 11.95 10.01 7.77
C ARG A 109 12.57 8.77 8.39
N ILE A 110 13.88 8.81 8.63
CA ILE A 110 14.65 7.73 9.25
C ILE A 110 14.89 8.06 10.73
N GLU A 111 14.59 7.12 11.61
CA GLU A 111 14.94 7.18 13.02
C GLU A 111 15.48 5.80 13.48
N GLY A 112 16.80 5.69 13.65
CA GLY A 112 17.45 4.42 13.95
C GLY A 112 17.26 3.40 12.84
N LYS A 113 16.57 2.30 13.10
CA LYS A 113 16.21 1.26 12.12
C LYS A 113 14.79 1.42 11.55
N LYS A 114 14.13 2.53 11.86
CA LYS A 114 12.75 2.79 11.43
C LYS A 114 12.72 3.78 10.29
N ILE A 115 11.80 3.55 9.37
CA ILE A 115 11.45 4.46 8.28
C ILE A 115 9.98 4.82 8.47
N GLU A 116 9.70 6.07 8.81
CA GLU A 116 8.35 6.61 8.83
C GLU A 116 7.97 7.07 7.44
N VAL A 117 6.89 6.56 6.89
CA VAL A 117 6.26 7.03 5.66
C VAL A 117 5.11 7.95 6.04
N LEU A 118 5.20 9.19 5.59
CA LEU A 118 4.30 10.28 5.99
C LEU A 118 3.43 10.69 4.80
N TRP A 119 2.12 10.66 5.00
CA TRP A 119 1.15 11.13 4.01
C TRP A 119 0.42 12.36 4.50
N LYS A 120 0.27 13.34 3.63
CA LYS A 120 -0.56 14.50 3.88
C LYS A 120 -1.37 14.83 2.63
N VAL A 121 -2.68 14.88 2.78
CA VAL A 121 -3.62 15.25 1.71
C VAL A 121 -4.36 16.49 2.13
N ILE A 122 -4.35 17.52 1.30
CA ILE A 122 -5.02 18.79 1.56
C ILE A 122 -6.08 19.00 0.50
N ASN A 123 -7.30 19.27 0.91
CA ASN A 123 -8.34 19.77 0.01
C ASN A 123 -8.10 21.25 -0.26
N THR A 124 -7.57 21.59 -1.44
CA THR A 124 -7.34 22.97 -1.87
C THR A 124 -8.51 23.57 -2.63
N GLY A 125 -9.60 22.81 -2.78
CA GLY A 125 -10.82 23.24 -3.46
C GLY A 125 -11.81 23.96 -2.56
N THR A 126 -12.98 24.23 -3.13
CA THR A 126 -14.09 24.94 -2.44
C THR A 126 -15.27 24.02 -2.10
N ARG A 127 -15.15 22.71 -2.41
CA ARG A 127 -16.14 21.69 -2.13
C ARG A 127 -15.49 20.51 -1.41
N GLU A 128 -16.30 19.66 -0.79
CA GLU A 128 -15.82 18.43 -0.17
C GLU A 128 -15.11 17.55 -1.20
N MET A 129 -13.95 17.03 -0.82
CA MET A 129 -13.12 16.13 -1.61
C MET A 129 -13.20 14.71 -1.06
N HIS A 130 -13.22 13.74 -1.96
CA HIS A 130 -13.27 12.32 -1.63
C HIS A 130 -12.05 11.62 -2.23
N PHE A 131 -11.34 10.82 -1.43
CA PHE A 131 -10.14 10.14 -1.89
C PHE A 131 -9.89 8.86 -1.09
N GLN A 132 -9.01 8.04 -1.61
CA GLN A 132 -8.36 6.95 -0.89
C GLN A 132 -6.85 7.11 -1.04
N ILE A 133 -6.10 6.62 -0.06
CA ILE A 133 -4.63 6.61 -0.10
C ILE A 133 -4.11 5.32 0.51
N GLY A 134 -3.02 4.80 -0.05
CA GLY A 134 -2.36 3.61 0.43
C GLY A 134 -0.95 3.46 -0.09
N ALA A 135 -0.26 2.44 0.40
CA ALA A 135 1.05 2.02 -0.08
C ALA A 135 1.02 0.58 -0.58
N HIS A 136 2.04 0.25 -1.39
CA HIS A 136 2.21 -1.09 -1.95
C HIS A 136 3.69 -1.52 -1.89
N PRO A 137 4.34 -1.43 -0.69
CA PRO A 137 5.76 -1.77 -0.57
C PRO A 137 5.98 -3.28 -0.72
N ALA A 138 6.95 -3.65 -1.55
CA ALA A 138 7.36 -5.02 -1.77
C ALA A 138 8.69 -5.29 -1.08
N PHE A 139 8.74 -6.33 -0.25
CA PHE A 139 9.91 -6.70 0.52
C PHE A 139 10.44 -8.07 0.08
N TYR A 140 11.75 -8.18 -0.09
CA TYR A 140 12.35 -9.49 -0.32
C TYR A 140 12.03 -10.47 0.81
N TYR A 141 11.73 -11.72 0.47
CA TYR A 141 11.74 -12.78 1.46
C TYR A 141 13.16 -12.96 2.02
N PRO A 142 13.34 -13.04 3.33
CA PRO A 142 14.69 -13.09 3.93
C PRO A 142 15.53 -14.30 3.51
N ASP A 143 14.89 -15.45 3.30
CA ASP A 143 15.53 -16.73 2.97
C ASP A 143 14.94 -17.31 1.67
N TYR A 144 14.78 -16.44 0.64
CA TYR A 144 14.24 -16.89 -0.64
C TYR A 144 15.14 -17.94 -1.29
N ASP A 145 14.52 -19.03 -1.70
CA ASP A 145 15.10 -20.07 -2.52
C ASP A 145 14.05 -20.53 -3.54
N ALA A 146 14.33 -20.38 -4.83
CA ALA A 146 13.41 -20.69 -5.91
C ALA A 146 13.03 -22.17 -5.99
N GLU A 147 13.91 -23.05 -5.48
CA GLU A 147 13.71 -24.52 -5.50
C GLU A 147 12.82 -25.02 -4.36
N THR A 148 12.51 -24.17 -3.37
CA THR A 148 11.65 -24.52 -2.24
C THR A 148 10.27 -23.87 -2.36
N THR A 149 9.28 -24.44 -1.70
CA THR A 149 7.91 -23.91 -1.66
C THR A 149 7.66 -22.97 -0.48
N ASP A 150 8.43 -23.12 0.60
CA ASP A 150 8.31 -22.35 1.83
C ASP A 150 8.87 -20.92 1.66
N ARG A 151 8.14 -19.93 2.18
CA ARG A 151 8.47 -18.51 2.11
C ARG A 151 8.58 -17.83 3.48
N GLY A 152 8.57 -18.61 4.57
CA GLY A 152 8.56 -18.10 5.94
C GLY A 152 7.16 -17.81 6.46
N TYR A 153 6.97 -16.71 7.21
CA TYR A 153 5.71 -16.47 7.91
C TYR A 153 5.37 -14.98 7.97
N PHE A 154 4.06 -14.70 8.07
CA PHE A 154 3.60 -13.45 8.67
C PHE A 154 3.16 -13.66 10.12
N GLY A 155 3.50 -12.70 10.98
CA GLY A 155 2.93 -12.53 12.31
C GLY A 155 2.14 -11.24 12.38
N PHE A 156 1.20 -11.18 13.32
CA PHE A 156 0.32 -10.05 13.55
C PHE A 156 0.29 -9.70 15.03
N ASP A 157 -0.20 -8.52 15.38
CA ASP A 157 -0.50 -8.12 16.77
C ASP A 157 -1.68 -8.89 17.39
N LYS A 158 -2.33 -9.77 16.60
CA LYS A 158 -3.33 -10.76 17.05
C LYS A 158 -2.95 -12.14 16.55
N THR A 159 -3.27 -13.17 17.35
CA THR A 159 -2.88 -14.56 17.08
C THR A 159 -4.03 -15.48 16.70
N GLU A 160 -5.25 -14.95 16.62
CA GLU A 160 -6.46 -15.69 16.25
C GLU A 160 -7.59 -14.73 15.86
N GLY A 161 -8.64 -15.27 15.23
CA GLY A 161 -9.86 -14.52 14.91
C GLY A 161 -9.65 -13.45 13.83
N LEU A 162 -8.71 -13.66 12.92
CA LEU A 162 -8.47 -12.79 11.77
C LEU A 162 -9.22 -13.31 10.55
N TYR A 163 -9.86 -12.40 9.81
CA TYR A 163 -10.61 -12.71 8.61
C TYR A 163 -10.12 -11.87 7.45
N TYR A 164 -10.18 -12.43 6.24
CA TYR A 164 -9.84 -11.73 5.02
C TYR A 164 -10.92 -11.90 3.96
N ILE A 165 -10.97 -10.96 3.04
CA ILE A 165 -11.76 -11.03 1.81
C ILE A 165 -10.82 -11.17 0.61
N LEU A 166 -11.38 -11.54 -0.53
CA LEU A 166 -10.62 -11.76 -1.77
C LEU A 166 -11.06 -10.80 -2.88
N ILE A 167 -10.16 -10.60 -3.81
CA ILE A 167 -10.45 -10.04 -5.13
C ILE A 167 -11.29 -11.06 -5.91
N SER A 168 -12.26 -10.57 -6.66
CA SER A 168 -13.13 -11.36 -7.52
C SER A 168 -13.02 -10.88 -8.98
N GLU A 169 -14.06 -10.24 -9.50
CA GLU A 169 -14.11 -9.82 -10.89
C GLU A 169 -13.41 -8.48 -11.13
N LYS A 170 -12.65 -8.37 -12.23
CA LYS A 170 -12.05 -7.10 -12.72
C LYS A 170 -11.23 -6.34 -11.68
N GLY A 171 -10.57 -7.04 -10.75
CA GLY A 171 -9.78 -6.44 -9.69
C GLY A 171 -10.61 -5.78 -8.57
N CYS A 172 -11.90 -6.13 -8.46
CA CYS A 172 -12.82 -5.65 -7.44
C CYS A 172 -13.07 -6.73 -6.39
N ALA A 173 -13.44 -6.32 -5.17
CA ALA A 173 -13.60 -7.22 -4.05
C ALA A 173 -14.99 -7.90 -4.00
N ALA A 174 -15.05 -9.05 -3.32
CA ALA A 174 -16.28 -9.73 -2.90
C ALA A 174 -16.41 -9.67 -1.36
N PRO A 175 -16.76 -8.53 -0.76
CA PRO A 175 -16.70 -8.34 0.70
C PRO A 175 -17.79 -9.11 1.46
N ASP A 176 -18.81 -9.62 0.78
CA ASP A 176 -19.87 -10.43 1.39
C ASP A 176 -19.40 -11.85 1.74
N LYS A 177 -18.15 -12.20 1.39
CA LYS A 177 -17.57 -13.50 1.66
C LYS A 177 -16.23 -13.35 2.36
N GLU A 178 -16.25 -13.59 3.65
CA GLU A 178 -15.05 -13.61 4.51
C GLU A 178 -14.51 -15.02 4.70
N TYR A 179 -13.20 -15.11 4.86
CA TYR A 179 -12.48 -16.35 5.12
C TYR A 179 -11.67 -16.20 6.41
N LEU A 180 -11.68 -17.23 7.25
CA LEU A 180 -10.80 -17.28 8.42
C LEU A 180 -9.34 -17.40 7.98
N LEU A 181 -8.47 -16.55 8.54
CA LEU A 181 -7.04 -16.65 8.34
C LEU A 181 -6.49 -17.74 9.27
N GLU A 182 -6.05 -18.85 8.69
CA GLU A 182 -5.56 -20.01 9.45
C GLU A 182 -4.12 -19.80 9.94
N LEU A 183 -3.96 -19.53 11.23
CA LEU A 183 -2.67 -19.34 11.86
C LEU A 183 -2.18 -20.64 12.52
N THR A 184 -0.89 -20.91 12.38
CA THR A 184 -0.22 -22.05 13.03
C THR A 184 0.75 -21.52 14.09
N GLY A 185 0.43 -21.72 15.37
CA GLY A 185 1.21 -21.18 16.47
C GLY A 185 1.24 -19.63 16.46
N GLY A 186 0.15 -18.99 16.05
CA GLY A 186 0.02 -17.52 15.97
C GLY A 186 0.65 -16.88 14.72
N LEU A 187 1.20 -17.69 13.81
CA LEU A 187 1.81 -17.21 12.56
C LEU A 187 1.05 -17.76 11.34
N LEU A 188 0.98 -16.96 10.27
CA LEU A 188 0.50 -17.37 8.96
C LEU A 188 1.67 -17.96 8.17
N PRO A 189 1.69 -19.28 7.88
CA PRO A 189 2.71 -19.87 7.01
C PRO A 189 2.57 -19.34 5.59
N LEU A 190 3.68 -18.93 4.99
CA LEU A 190 3.73 -18.46 3.60
C LEU A 190 4.39 -19.49 2.72
N ASN A 191 3.81 -19.71 1.55
CA ASN A 191 4.35 -20.57 0.51
C ASN A 191 4.02 -20.03 -0.88
N ILE A 192 4.51 -20.72 -1.92
CA ILE A 192 4.30 -20.30 -3.32
C ILE A 192 2.83 -20.20 -3.74
N HIS A 193 1.90 -20.78 -2.98
CA HIS A 193 0.45 -20.81 -3.25
C HIS A 193 -0.35 -19.85 -2.37
N SER A 194 0.29 -19.14 -1.43
CA SER A 194 -0.41 -18.25 -0.48
C SER A 194 -1.26 -17.18 -1.15
N PHE A 195 -0.88 -16.77 -2.37
CA PHE A 195 -1.52 -15.68 -3.12
C PHE A 195 -2.09 -16.13 -4.48
N ASP A 196 -2.36 -17.42 -4.67
CA ASP A 196 -2.94 -17.95 -5.91
C ASP A 196 -4.29 -17.33 -6.27
N LYS A 197 -5.01 -16.81 -5.28
CA LYS A 197 -6.29 -16.10 -5.41
C LYS A 197 -6.17 -14.57 -5.29
N ASP A 198 -4.97 -14.02 -5.60
CA ASP A 198 -4.65 -12.61 -5.45
C ASP A 198 -4.48 -12.19 -3.97
N ALA A 199 -4.64 -10.90 -3.65
CA ALA A 199 -4.40 -10.33 -2.33
C ALA A 199 -5.34 -10.90 -1.25
N LEU A 200 -4.77 -11.11 -0.06
CA LEU A 200 -5.55 -11.32 1.17
C LEU A 200 -5.81 -9.94 1.78
N ILE A 201 -7.07 -9.53 1.86
CA ILE A 201 -7.45 -8.19 2.33
C ILE A 201 -8.09 -8.30 3.70
N LEU A 202 -7.43 -7.77 4.73
CA LEU A 202 -7.94 -7.67 6.08
C LEU A 202 -8.52 -6.28 6.29
N GLU A 203 -9.80 -6.19 6.65
CA GLU A 203 -10.53 -4.94 6.87
C GLU A 203 -10.83 -4.70 8.35
N ASN A 204 -11.47 -3.57 8.66
CA ASN A 204 -11.99 -3.25 9.99
C ASN A 204 -10.91 -3.07 11.08
N SER A 205 -9.73 -2.59 10.70
CA SER A 205 -8.61 -2.39 11.64
C SER A 205 -8.35 -3.64 12.50
N GLN A 206 -8.48 -4.83 11.91
CA GLN A 206 -8.28 -6.09 12.63
C GLN A 206 -6.86 -6.20 13.18
N VAL A 207 -5.88 -5.64 12.48
CA VAL A 207 -4.47 -5.64 12.83
C VAL A 207 -3.87 -4.25 12.65
N LYS A 208 -2.82 -3.94 13.43
CA LYS A 208 -2.04 -2.71 13.37
C LYS A 208 -0.55 -2.97 13.16
N GLU A 209 -0.16 -4.23 13.17
CA GLU A 209 1.19 -4.70 12.92
C GLU A 209 1.16 -5.94 12.03
N VAL A 210 2.06 -5.96 11.05
CA VAL A 210 2.41 -7.16 10.28
C VAL A 210 3.92 -7.30 10.31
N THR A 211 4.40 -8.43 10.79
CA THR A 211 5.83 -8.78 10.81
C THR A 211 6.11 -9.91 9.83
N LEU A 212 7.09 -9.72 8.95
CA LEU A 212 7.64 -10.77 8.10
C LEU A 212 8.73 -11.53 8.87
N TYR A 213 8.60 -12.85 8.92
CA TYR A 213 9.56 -13.75 9.56
C TYR A 213 10.25 -14.63 8.54
N ASN A 214 11.48 -15.00 8.82
CA ASN A 214 12.18 -16.01 8.05
C ASN A 214 11.66 -17.44 8.32
N LYS A 215 12.21 -18.44 7.62
CA LYS A 215 11.83 -19.86 7.77
C LYS A 215 12.10 -20.42 9.18
N GLU A 216 13.04 -19.82 9.92
CA GLU A 216 13.38 -20.16 11.31
C GLU A 216 12.53 -19.42 12.35
N LYS A 217 11.50 -18.66 11.90
CA LYS A 217 10.64 -17.82 12.74
C LYS A 217 11.39 -16.70 13.47
N LYS A 218 12.46 -16.17 12.88
CA LYS A 218 13.11 -14.96 13.35
C LYS A 218 12.49 -13.75 12.65
N PRO A 219 12.13 -12.67 13.38
CA PRO A 219 11.58 -11.47 12.77
C PRO A 219 12.61 -10.82 11.84
N TYR A 220 12.15 -10.35 10.69
CA TYR A 220 12.97 -9.75 9.65
C TYR A 220 12.69 -8.27 9.47
N LEU A 221 11.42 -7.90 9.35
CA LEU A 221 10.93 -6.53 9.38
C LEU A 221 9.47 -6.50 9.88
N SER A 222 9.06 -5.36 10.42
CA SER A 222 7.67 -5.11 10.84
C SER A 222 7.14 -3.86 10.19
N LEU A 223 5.86 -3.86 9.82
CA LEU A 223 5.11 -2.66 9.49
C LEU A 223 4.10 -2.35 10.58
N TYR A 224 4.07 -1.08 11.00
CA TYR A 224 3.09 -0.54 11.95
C TYR A 224 2.23 0.50 11.24
N PHE A 225 0.92 0.45 11.44
CA PHE A 225 -0.04 1.34 10.78
C PHE A 225 -1.35 1.44 11.56
N ASP A 226 -2.07 2.55 11.35
CA ASP A 226 -3.44 2.75 11.87
C ASP A 226 -4.49 2.68 10.76
N THR A 227 -4.13 2.18 9.58
CA THR A 227 -5.05 2.06 8.45
C THR A 227 -6.17 1.06 8.74
N PRO A 228 -7.40 1.32 8.25
CA PRO A 228 -8.52 0.40 8.47
C PRO A 228 -8.42 -0.90 7.67
N VAL A 229 -7.56 -0.92 6.64
CA VAL A 229 -7.38 -2.05 5.72
C VAL A 229 -5.90 -2.32 5.52
N VAL A 230 -5.53 -3.59 5.42
CA VAL A 230 -4.21 -4.03 4.96
C VAL A 230 -4.36 -5.13 3.92
N GLY A 231 -3.63 -4.99 2.81
CA GLY A 231 -3.48 -6.01 1.78
C GLY A 231 -2.17 -6.77 1.97
N LEU A 232 -2.21 -8.08 1.76
CA LEU A 232 -1.04 -8.95 1.70
C LEU A 232 -1.00 -9.61 0.34
N TRP A 233 0.13 -9.49 -0.39
CA TRP A 233 0.16 -9.91 -1.77
C TRP A 233 1.56 -10.32 -2.25
N SER A 234 1.60 -11.27 -3.16
CA SER A 234 2.72 -11.54 -4.05
C SER A 234 2.14 -11.95 -5.42
N PRO A 235 2.84 -11.72 -6.55
CA PRO A 235 2.28 -12.02 -7.86
C PRO A 235 1.87 -13.50 -7.99
N PRO A 236 0.58 -13.79 -8.27
CA PRO A 236 0.10 -15.16 -8.42
C PRO A 236 0.90 -15.95 -9.45
N ALA A 237 1.20 -17.21 -9.16
CA ALA A 237 1.86 -18.19 -10.04
C ALA A 237 3.25 -17.78 -10.58
N LYS A 238 3.88 -16.74 -10.05
CA LYS A 238 5.19 -16.25 -10.53
C LYS A 238 6.38 -16.71 -9.69
N ASN A 239 6.15 -17.34 -8.54
CA ASN A 239 7.22 -17.68 -7.61
C ASN A 239 8.16 -16.49 -7.33
N ALA A 240 7.58 -15.32 -7.08
CA ALA A 240 8.34 -14.09 -6.90
C ALA A 240 9.16 -14.11 -5.59
N PRO A 241 10.35 -13.48 -5.58
CA PRO A 241 11.22 -13.46 -4.40
C PRO A 241 10.82 -12.42 -3.33
N PHE A 242 9.62 -11.88 -3.41
CA PHE A 242 9.13 -10.82 -2.55
C PHE A 242 7.66 -10.99 -2.16
N VAL A 243 7.26 -10.27 -1.13
CA VAL A 243 5.88 -10.13 -0.69
C VAL A 243 5.57 -8.69 -0.34
N CYS A 244 4.33 -8.24 -0.59
CA CYS A 244 3.86 -6.91 -0.22
C CYS A 244 3.07 -6.95 1.08
N ILE A 245 3.25 -5.91 1.90
CA ILE A 245 2.44 -5.59 3.08
C ILE A 245 1.91 -4.18 2.86
N GLU A 246 0.63 -4.04 2.62
CA GLU A 246 0.04 -2.86 1.99
C GLU A 246 -0.97 -2.17 2.91
N PRO A 247 -0.56 -1.16 3.70
CA PRO A 247 -1.48 -0.39 4.53
C PRO A 247 -2.32 0.57 3.67
N TRP A 248 -3.66 0.56 3.88
CA TRP A 248 -4.61 1.30 3.05
C TRP A 248 -5.67 2.07 3.84
N TYR A 249 -5.85 3.34 3.52
CA TYR A 249 -7.08 4.12 3.77
C TYR A 249 -7.93 4.06 2.50
N GLY A 250 -8.48 2.90 2.23
CA GLY A 250 -9.22 2.61 1.02
C GLY A 250 -9.24 1.13 0.68
N ARG A 251 -9.97 0.79 -0.37
CA ARG A 251 -10.02 -0.54 -0.98
C ARG A 251 -10.58 -0.42 -2.40
N CYS A 252 -10.31 -1.40 -3.27
CA CYS A 252 -11.01 -1.53 -4.56
C CYS A 252 -12.54 -1.56 -4.38
N ASP A 253 -13.28 -1.26 -5.42
CA ASP A 253 -14.74 -1.38 -5.41
C ASP A 253 -15.19 -2.80 -5.06
N ARG A 254 -16.44 -2.90 -4.63
CA ARG A 254 -17.18 -4.16 -4.74
C ARG A 254 -17.38 -4.48 -6.22
N ALA A 255 -17.35 -5.75 -6.59
CA ALA A 255 -17.77 -6.15 -7.93
C ALA A 255 -19.18 -5.61 -8.22
N HIS A 256 -19.38 -5.05 -9.42
CA HIS A 256 -20.62 -4.43 -9.86
C HIS A 256 -21.04 -3.16 -9.12
N TYR A 257 -20.11 -2.47 -8.43
CA TYR A 257 -20.39 -1.19 -7.78
C TYR A 257 -20.84 -0.13 -8.81
N LYS A 258 -21.96 0.55 -8.54
CA LYS A 258 -22.56 1.54 -9.45
C LYS A 258 -23.03 2.82 -8.74
N ASP A 259 -22.80 2.92 -7.44
CA ASP A 259 -23.15 4.10 -6.66
C ASP A 259 -22.13 5.23 -6.83
N GLU A 260 -22.34 6.35 -6.17
CA GLU A 260 -21.47 7.53 -6.25
C GLU A 260 -20.07 7.24 -5.64
N TYR A 261 -19.06 7.88 -6.20
CA TYR A 261 -17.66 7.75 -5.75
C TYR A 261 -17.48 8.03 -4.24
N LYS A 262 -18.20 9.02 -3.73
CA LYS A 262 -18.17 9.40 -2.32
C LYS A 262 -18.67 8.29 -1.37
N ASP A 263 -19.53 7.40 -1.86
CA ASP A 263 -20.17 6.35 -1.08
C ASP A 263 -19.43 5.00 -1.17
N LYS A 264 -18.29 4.97 -1.87
CA LYS A 264 -17.40 3.82 -1.98
C LYS A 264 -16.87 3.41 -0.60
N ASP A 265 -16.70 2.10 -0.38
CA ASP A 265 -16.16 1.57 0.87
C ASP A 265 -14.81 2.22 1.22
N TRP A 266 -14.63 2.57 2.49
CA TRP A 266 -13.39 3.15 3.04
C TRP A 266 -12.98 4.49 2.40
N MET A 267 -13.92 5.23 1.82
CA MET A 267 -13.67 6.56 1.27
C MET A 267 -13.32 7.54 2.39
N GLN A 268 -12.31 8.37 2.14
CA GLN A 268 -11.95 9.50 2.99
C GLN A 268 -12.62 10.76 2.47
N HIS A 269 -13.03 11.65 3.37
CA HIS A 269 -13.72 12.89 3.07
C HIS A 269 -12.98 14.06 3.71
N LEU A 270 -12.78 15.13 2.95
CA LEU A 270 -12.18 16.37 3.45
C LEU A 270 -13.02 17.56 3.04
N ALA A 271 -13.48 18.35 4.00
CA ALA A 271 -14.08 19.65 3.74
C ALA A 271 -13.04 20.62 3.12
N PRO A 272 -13.48 21.72 2.50
CA PRO A 272 -12.56 22.73 1.96
C PRO A 272 -11.53 23.21 2.99
N GLY A 273 -10.24 23.14 2.62
CA GLY A 273 -9.13 23.55 3.47
C GLY A 273 -8.73 22.54 4.54
N GLU A 274 -9.45 21.44 4.71
CA GLU A 274 -9.06 20.38 5.66
C GLU A 274 -7.85 19.60 5.18
N VAL A 275 -7.16 19.00 6.16
CA VAL A 275 -5.93 18.22 5.99
C VAL A 275 -6.10 16.86 6.60
N PHE A 276 -5.84 15.82 5.79
CA PHE A 276 -5.64 14.46 6.26
C PHE A 276 -4.16 14.21 6.49
N ASN A 277 -3.83 13.57 7.61
CA ASN A 277 -2.49 13.06 7.90
C ASN A 277 -2.59 11.57 8.17
N GLY A 278 -1.72 10.80 7.56
CA GLY A 278 -1.62 9.35 7.72
C GLY A 278 -0.21 8.86 7.43
N GLY A 279 -0.05 7.55 7.33
CA GLY A 279 1.23 6.95 7.05
C GLY A 279 1.38 5.57 7.69
N TYR A 280 2.62 5.09 7.71
CA TYR A 280 3.00 3.83 8.35
C TYR A 280 4.50 3.84 8.66
N THR A 281 4.95 2.90 9.47
CA THR A 281 6.36 2.75 9.85
C THR A 281 6.86 1.38 9.42
N ILE A 282 8.02 1.35 8.76
CA ILE A 282 8.80 0.14 8.47
C ILE A 282 9.92 0.06 9.52
N ASP A 283 10.04 -1.06 10.22
CA ASP A 283 11.05 -1.31 11.27
C ASP A 283 11.90 -2.53 10.89
N ILE A 284 13.19 -2.31 10.65
CA ILE A 284 14.15 -3.36 10.30
C ILE A 284 14.60 -4.07 11.60
N ARG A 285 14.47 -5.40 11.64
CA ARG A 285 14.71 -6.21 12.85
C ARG A 285 16.11 -6.77 12.94
#